data_86e511195ed02ff3fcaaefef41d258a2
#
_entry.id   86e511195ed02ff3fcaaefef41d258a2
#
_cell.length_a   1.000
_cell.length_b   1.000
_cell.length_c   1.000
_cell.angle_alpha   90.00
_cell.angle_beta   90.00
_cell.angle_gamma   90.00
#
_symmetry.space_group_name_H-M   'P 1'
#
loop_
_entity.id
_entity.type
_entity.pdbx_description
1 polymer ?
#
loop_
_entity_poly.entity_id
_entity_poly.type
_entity_poly.pdbx_seq_one_letter_code
_entity_poly.pdbx_strand_id
1 'polypeptide(L)'
;ISWNALHDAYHKIASVGQIAVGDGKGFRQKINIQELSQKLGIIKSRFKEILVRLVNEGVFILHEDYKSKSQLILNFSGTELVEKLNNLDNYSDVAYSLARNLPMSNGRWVNFSIKSISNWTKRPLSEVYLSLNKLSENGIIDWADLDSQIVLEWKYPREPEGHLSVNRSIIDLQTQSKKTKADAILNLISSKNCLFEDILSYFGENGNENSCLKCSNCPKS
;
A
#
# COMPACT_ATOMS: atom_id res chain seq x y z
N ILE A 1 1.44 11.28 5.06
CA ILE A 1 1.15 10.81 6.43
C ILE A 1 1.54 11.95 7.35
N SER A 2 0.60 12.45 8.15
CA SER A 2 0.86 13.50 9.13
C SER A 2 1.58 12.95 10.36
N TRP A 3 2.26 13.82 11.09
CA TRP A 3 2.87 13.45 12.37
C TRP A 3 1.83 12.92 13.37
N ASN A 4 0.65 13.54 13.43
CA ASN A 4 -0.43 13.09 14.31
C ASN A 4 -0.85 11.63 14.01
N ALA A 5 -0.95 11.27 12.73
CA ALA A 5 -1.30 9.88 12.36
C ALA A 5 -0.25 8.86 12.80
N LEU A 6 1.04 9.23 12.77
CA LEU A 6 2.13 8.38 13.29
C LEU A 6 2.06 8.28 14.82
N HIS A 7 1.84 9.40 15.49
CA HIS A 7 1.71 9.50 16.94
C HIS A 7 0.54 8.64 17.46
N ASP A 8 -0.65 8.81 16.88
CA ASP A 8 -1.84 8.07 17.31
C ASP A 8 -1.68 6.56 17.10
N ALA A 9 -1.09 6.17 15.97
CA ALA A 9 -0.82 4.77 15.69
C ALA A 9 0.22 4.19 16.69
N TYR A 10 1.30 4.92 16.99
CA TYR A 10 2.31 4.54 17.96
C TYR A 10 1.71 4.28 19.34
N HIS A 11 0.94 5.23 19.87
CA HIS A 11 0.32 5.10 21.18
C HIS A 11 -0.76 4.03 21.21
N LYS A 12 -1.47 3.81 20.10
CA LYS A 12 -2.45 2.72 19.98
C LYS A 12 -1.77 1.35 19.99
N ILE A 13 -0.66 1.19 19.27
CA ILE A 13 0.16 -0.02 19.30
C ILE A 13 0.65 -0.30 20.73
N ALA A 14 1.18 0.72 21.41
CA ALA A 14 1.61 0.62 22.80
C ALA A 14 0.49 0.19 23.75
N SER A 15 -0.68 0.80 23.59
CA SER A 15 -1.87 0.48 24.41
C SER A 15 -2.33 -0.97 24.24
N VAL A 16 -2.36 -1.47 22.99
CA VAL A 16 -2.74 -2.87 22.73
C VAL A 16 -1.71 -3.84 23.27
N GLY A 17 -0.42 -3.47 23.22
CA GLY A 17 0.66 -4.27 23.83
C GLY A 17 0.77 -4.13 25.34
N GLN A 18 -0.05 -3.27 25.96
CA GLN A 18 0.01 -2.96 27.40
C GLN A 18 1.42 -2.54 27.88
N ILE A 19 2.15 -1.84 27.02
CA ILE A 19 3.52 -1.41 27.30
C ILE A 19 3.46 -0.13 28.10
N ALA A 20 4.10 -0.11 29.28
CA ALA A 20 4.20 1.07 30.11
C ALA A 20 5.18 2.11 29.52
N VAL A 21 5.00 3.39 29.87
CA VAL A 21 5.95 4.45 29.51
C VAL A 21 7.31 4.15 30.14
N GLY A 22 8.37 4.24 29.36
CA GLY A 22 9.73 3.89 29.77
C GLY A 22 10.10 2.41 29.57
N ASP A 23 9.12 1.55 29.24
CA ASP A 23 9.33 0.13 28.99
C ASP A 23 9.25 -0.23 27.51
N GLY A 24 9.46 -1.48 27.18
CA GLY A 24 9.20 -2.07 25.87
C GLY A 24 10.42 -2.25 24.99
N LYS A 25 11.59 -1.68 25.27
CA LYS A 25 12.79 -1.89 24.47
C LYS A 25 13.10 -3.38 24.27
N GLY A 26 13.19 -3.81 23.01
CA GLY A 26 13.43 -5.21 22.63
C GLY A 26 12.19 -6.10 22.73
N PHE A 27 11.06 -5.59 23.20
CA PHE A 27 9.82 -6.37 23.28
C PHE A 27 9.26 -6.63 21.89
N ARG A 28 8.93 -7.90 21.64
CA ARG A 28 8.30 -8.35 20.38
C ARG A 28 6.81 -8.49 20.57
N GLN A 29 6.06 -7.66 19.87
CA GLN A 29 4.62 -7.60 19.94
C GLN A 29 4.01 -8.11 18.64
N LYS A 30 3.09 -9.09 18.75
CA LYS A 30 2.21 -9.46 17.65
C LYS A 30 1.09 -8.44 17.54
N ILE A 31 0.87 -7.89 16.37
CA ILE A 31 -0.23 -6.99 16.11
C ILE A 31 -1.07 -7.49 14.92
N ASN A 32 -2.37 -7.27 15.03
CA ASN A 32 -3.31 -7.49 13.94
C ASN A 32 -3.59 -6.15 13.25
N ILE A 33 -3.11 -6.01 12.01
CA ILE A 33 -3.24 -4.78 11.23
C ILE A 33 -4.71 -4.43 11.00
N GLN A 34 -5.57 -5.41 10.73
CA GLN A 34 -7.00 -5.20 10.50
C GLN A 34 -7.68 -4.65 11.75
N GLU A 35 -7.44 -5.28 12.89
CA GLU A 35 -8.02 -4.87 14.17
C GLU A 35 -7.55 -3.46 14.58
N LEU A 36 -6.25 -3.18 14.45
CA LEU A 36 -5.71 -1.87 14.80
C LEU A 36 -6.19 -0.76 13.86
N SER A 37 -6.30 -1.05 12.57
CA SER A 37 -6.83 -0.07 11.62
C SER A 37 -8.28 0.30 11.94
N GLN A 38 -9.11 -0.69 12.33
CA GLN A 38 -10.49 -0.46 12.77
C GLN A 38 -10.53 0.38 14.07
N LYS A 39 -9.69 0.06 15.05
CA LYS A 39 -9.59 0.82 16.31
C LYS A 39 -9.14 2.27 16.13
N LEU A 40 -8.40 2.55 15.06
CA LEU A 40 -7.95 3.89 14.66
C LEU A 40 -8.93 4.60 13.72
N GLY A 41 -9.97 3.92 13.24
CA GLY A 41 -10.92 4.47 12.29
C GLY A 41 -10.31 4.76 10.90
N ILE A 42 -9.26 4.04 10.50
CA ILE A 42 -8.57 4.21 9.22
C ILE A 42 -8.59 2.93 8.40
N ILE A 43 -8.46 3.06 7.08
CA ILE A 43 -8.41 1.89 6.20
C ILE A 43 -7.09 1.12 6.38
N LYS A 44 -7.13 -0.19 6.18
CA LYS A 44 -5.99 -1.11 6.36
C LYS A 44 -4.74 -0.68 5.57
N SER A 45 -4.90 -0.24 4.32
CA SER A 45 -3.78 0.24 3.49
C SER A 45 -3.09 1.45 4.11
N ARG A 46 -3.87 2.39 4.64
CA ARG A 46 -3.34 3.58 5.31
C ARG A 46 -2.57 3.24 6.58
N PHE A 47 -3.07 2.28 7.36
CA PHE A 47 -2.36 1.82 8.55
C PHE A 47 -1.05 1.11 8.19
N LYS A 48 -1.02 0.29 7.14
CA LYS A 48 0.23 -0.30 6.61
C LYS A 48 1.27 0.76 6.23
N GLU A 49 0.87 1.84 5.56
CA GLU A 49 1.77 2.96 5.24
C GLU A 49 2.34 3.63 6.50
N ILE A 50 1.50 3.84 7.52
CA ILE A 50 1.92 4.40 8.82
C ILE A 50 2.95 3.49 9.49
N LEU A 51 2.71 2.18 9.51
CA LEU A 51 3.64 1.20 10.07
C LEU A 51 4.99 1.20 9.35
N VAL A 52 4.97 1.17 8.01
CA VAL A 52 6.20 1.26 7.20
C VAL A 52 6.95 2.54 7.53
N ARG A 53 6.25 3.64 7.72
CA ARG A 53 6.88 4.91 8.09
C ARG A 53 7.52 4.84 9.47
N LEU A 54 6.84 4.32 10.49
CA LEU A 54 7.39 4.16 11.85
C LEU A 54 8.62 3.23 11.87
N VAL A 55 8.61 2.18 11.05
CA VAL A 55 9.77 1.30 10.86
C VAL A 55 10.94 2.05 10.22
N ASN A 56 10.70 2.82 9.16
CA ASN A 56 11.73 3.60 8.46
C ASN A 56 12.31 4.72 9.34
N GLU A 57 11.51 5.31 10.22
CA GLU A 57 11.98 6.28 11.22
C GLU A 57 12.72 5.59 12.40
N GLY A 58 12.80 4.28 12.38
CA GLY A 58 13.53 3.49 13.37
C GLY A 58 12.85 3.36 14.73
N VAL A 59 11.54 3.60 14.80
CA VAL A 59 10.72 3.42 16.01
C VAL A 59 10.57 1.93 16.34
N PHE A 60 10.29 1.15 15.29
CA PHE A 60 10.11 -0.30 15.35
C PHE A 60 11.07 -1.04 14.42
N ILE A 61 11.30 -2.30 14.73
CA ILE A 61 11.88 -3.28 13.81
C ILE A 61 10.75 -4.22 13.39
N LEU A 62 10.56 -4.39 12.08
CA LEU A 62 9.61 -5.34 11.54
C LEU A 62 10.29 -6.70 11.35
N HIS A 63 9.76 -7.74 12.00
CA HIS A 63 10.22 -9.10 11.81
C HIS A 63 9.42 -9.80 10.71
N GLU A 64 10.10 -10.22 9.65
CA GLU A 64 9.51 -10.91 8.51
C GLU A 64 9.23 -12.40 8.77
N ASP A 65 9.61 -12.94 9.94
CA ASP A 65 9.50 -14.36 10.28
C ASP A 65 8.05 -14.87 10.43
N TYR A 66 7.09 -13.98 10.32
CA TYR A 66 5.69 -14.40 10.26
C TYR A 66 5.38 -14.81 8.83
N LYS A 67 5.35 -16.11 8.59
CA LYS A 67 4.79 -16.69 7.35
C LYS A 67 3.33 -16.23 7.25
N SER A 68 3.10 -15.16 6.55
CA SER A 68 1.78 -14.71 6.20
C SER A 68 1.12 -15.84 5.40
N LYS A 69 0.09 -16.41 5.98
CA LYS A 69 -0.65 -17.50 5.38
C LYS A 69 -1.95 -16.94 4.82
N SER A 70 -1.83 -16.12 3.78
CA SER A 70 -3.01 -15.86 2.95
C SER A 70 -3.53 -17.20 2.43
N GLN A 71 -4.84 -17.30 2.29
CA GLN A 71 -5.51 -18.51 1.82
C GLN A 71 -6.32 -18.20 0.58
N LEU A 72 -6.40 -19.13 -0.33
CA LEU A 72 -7.28 -19.05 -1.48
C LEU A 72 -7.87 -20.40 -1.85
N ILE A 73 -8.99 -20.35 -2.56
CA ILE A 73 -9.57 -21.42 -3.34
C ILE A 73 -9.50 -21.00 -4.80
N LEU A 74 -9.03 -21.88 -5.67
CA LEU A 74 -9.14 -21.73 -7.11
C LEU A 74 -10.43 -22.39 -7.56
N ASN A 75 -11.39 -21.62 -8.11
CA ASN A 75 -12.74 -22.07 -8.40
C ASN A 75 -12.83 -22.86 -9.71
N PHE A 76 -11.82 -22.74 -10.58
CA PHE A 76 -11.75 -23.39 -11.87
C PHE A 76 -10.40 -24.07 -12.07
N SER A 77 -10.36 -25.10 -12.91
CA SER A 77 -9.13 -25.82 -13.25
C SER A 77 -9.10 -26.23 -14.72
N GLY A 78 -7.91 -26.55 -15.23
CA GLY A 78 -7.73 -27.04 -16.60
C GLY A 78 -8.26 -26.08 -17.67
N THR A 79 -9.01 -26.63 -18.63
CA THR A 79 -9.57 -25.88 -19.78
C THR A 79 -10.57 -24.82 -19.37
N GLU A 80 -11.36 -25.08 -18.32
CA GLU A 80 -12.36 -24.14 -17.81
C GLU A 80 -11.70 -22.86 -17.27
N LEU A 81 -10.57 -22.98 -16.57
CA LEU A 81 -9.80 -21.83 -16.13
C LEU A 81 -9.30 -20.99 -17.32
N VAL A 82 -8.80 -21.65 -18.37
CA VAL A 82 -8.31 -20.97 -19.58
C VAL A 82 -9.44 -20.17 -20.24
N GLU A 83 -10.61 -20.77 -20.40
CA GLU A 83 -11.79 -20.10 -21.00
C GLU A 83 -12.22 -18.87 -20.19
N LYS A 84 -12.24 -18.97 -18.85
CA LYS A 84 -12.60 -17.87 -17.96
C LYS A 84 -11.58 -16.73 -17.98
N LEU A 85 -10.30 -17.04 -18.21
CA LEU A 85 -9.22 -16.05 -18.26
C LEU A 85 -9.08 -15.32 -19.59
N ASN A 86 -9.67 -15.82 -20.68
CA ASN A 86 -9.58 -15.21 -22.01
C ASN A 86 -10.07 -13.76 -22.08
N ASN A 87 -10.88 -13.32 -21.11
CA ASN A 87 -11.39 -11.95 -21.01
C ASN A 87 -10.66 -11.11 -19.94
N LEU A 88 -9.58 -11.63 -19.36
CA LEU A 88 -8.88 -11.02 -18.22
C LEU A 88 -7.36 -10.91 -18.47
N ASP A 89 -6.98 -10.45 -19.66
CA ASP A 89 -5.60 -10.42 -20.16
C ASP A 89 -4.56 -9.89 -19.18
N ASN A 90 -4.88 -8.83 -18.44
CA ASN A 90 -3.93 -8.19 -17.51
C ASN A 90 -3.69 -8.95 -16.19
N TYR A 91 -4.49 -9.98 -15.89
CA TYR A 91 -4.44 -10.70 -14.61
C TYR A 91 -4.27 -12.21 -14.77
N SER A 92 -4.28 -12.69 -16.01
CA SER A 92 -4.21 -14.11 -16.36
C SER A 92 -2.91 -14.77 -15.89
N ASP A 93 -1.78 -14.06 -15.97
CA ASP A 93 -0.48 -14.55 -15.54
C ASP A 93 -0.42 -14.87 -14.04
N VAL A 94 -1.10 -14.06 -13.21
CA VAL A 94 -1.23 -14.34 -11.77
C VAL A 94 -2.06 -15.61 -11.55
N ALA A 95 -3.21 -15.76 -12.25
CA ALA A 95 -4.04 -16.95 -12.14
C ALA A 95 -3.32 -18.21 -12.62
N TYR A 96 -2.61 -18.16 -13.74
CA TYR A 96 -1.78 -19.28 -14.21
C TYR A 96 -0.64 -19.61 -13.26
N SER A 97 -0.03 -18.60 -12.66
CA SER A 97 1.02 -18.79 -11.65
C SER A 97 0.47 -19.50 -10.40
N LEU A 98 -0.72 -19.12 -9.95
CA LEU A 98 -1.41 -19.79 -8.85
C LEU A 98 -1.70 -21.26 -9.19
N ALA A 99 -2.32 -21.52 -10.35
CA ALA A 99 -2.67 -22.87 -10.80
C ALA A 99 -1.44 -23.79 -10.96
N ARG A 100 -0.30 -23.22 -11.35
CA ARG A 100 0.96 -23.97 -11.56
C ARG A 100 1.69 -24.29 -10.26
N ASN A 101 1.69 -23.38 -9.31
CA ASN A 101 2.58 -23.46 -8.15
C ASN A 101 1.86 -23.83 -6.85
N LEU A 102 0.53 -23.78 -6.82
CA LEU A 102 -0.24 -24.22 -5.68
C LEU A 102 -0.87 -25.58 -5.94
N PRO A 103 -0.97 -26.44 -4.89
CA PRO A 103 -1.68 -27.69 -5.03
C PRO A 103 -3.13 -27.41 -5.42
N MET A 104 -3.67 -28.19 -6.35
CA MET A 104 -5.06 -28.09 -6.78
C MET A 104 -5.99 -28.06 -5.56
N SER A 105 -6.77 -27.00 -5.43
CA SER A 105 -7.53 -26.76 -4.22
C SER A 105 -8.74 -27.71 -4.04
N ASN A 106 -9.25 -28.29 -5.12
CA ASN A 106 -10.45 -29.16 -5.10
C ASN A 106 -11.54 -28.65 -4.12
N GLY A 107 -11.78 -27.34 -4.13
CA GLY A 107 -12.70 -26.68 -3.19
C GLY A 107 -12.17 -26.48 -1.76
N ARG A 108 -10.89 -26.67 -1.52
CA ARG A 108 -10.26 -26.46 -0.19
C ARG A 108 -9.39 -25.21 -0.17
N TRP A 109 -9.35 -24.55 0.98
CA TRP A 109 -8.46 -23.41 1.22
C TRP A 109 -6.99 -23.86 1.21
N VAL A 110 -6.21 -23.23 0.36
CA VAL A 110 -4.75 -23.47 0.24
C VAL A 110 -4.00 -22.26 0.75
N ASN A 111 -3.03 -22.52 1.63
CA ASN A 111 -2.15 -21.46 2.13
C ASN A 111 -1.16 -21.03 1.04
N PHE A 112 -0.96 -19.72 0.90
CA PHE A 112 0.05 -19.16 0.01
C PHE A 112 0.68 -17.90 0.60
N SER A 113 1.79 -17.47 0.00
CA SER A 113 2.43 -16.20 0.30
C SER A 113 2.29 -15.26 -0.89
N ILE A 114 1.81 -14.04 -0.65
CA ILE A 114 1.73 -12.99 -1.69
C ILE A 114 3.12 -12.67 -2.25
N LYS A 115 4.16 -12.70 -1.40
CA LYS A 115 5.56 -12.54 -1.83
C LYS A 115 6.00 -13.65 -2.80
N SER A 116 5.53 -14.88 -2.61
CA SER A 116 5.81 -15.97 -3.55
C SER A 116 5.20 -15.69 -4.92
N ILE A 117 3.95 -15.21 -4.98
CA ILE A 117 3.31 -14.84 -6.25
C ILE A 117 4.07 -13.69 -6.92
N SER A 118 4.47 -12.67 -6.17
CA SER A 118 5.29 -11.56 -6.65
C SER A 118 6.60 -12.07 -7.28
N ASN A 119 7.25 -13.03 -6.64
CA ASN A 119 8.48 -13.64 -7.17
C ASN A 119 8.23 -14.47 -8.44
N TRP A 120 7.14 -15.23 -8.51
CA TRP A 120 6.80 -16.06 -9.65
C TRP A 120 6.40 -15.24 -10.88
N THR A 121 5.62 -14.17 -10.67
CA THR A 121 5.12 -13.30 -11.74
C THR A 121 6.04 -12.12 -12.04
N LYS A 122 7.04 -11.87 -11.18
CA LYS A 122 7.92 -10.69 -11.20
C LYS A 122 7.16 -9.36 -11.15
N ARG A 123 5.97 -9.37 -10.56
CA ARG A 123 5.15 -8.17 -10.34
C ARG A 123 5.38 -7.58 -8.96
N PRO A 124 5.30 -6.25 -8.81
CA PRO A 124 5.27 -5.60 -7.50
C PRO A 124 4.11 -6.12 -6.64
N LEU A 125 4.29 -6.14 -5.32
CA LEU A 125 3.25 -6.61 -4.38
C LEU A 125 1.90 -5.90 -4.57
N SER A 126 1.92 -4.58 -4.84
CA SER A 126 0.71 -3.81 -5.10
C SER A 126 -0.10 -4.31 -6.31
N GLU A 127 0.59 -4.72 -7.38
CA GLU A 127 -0.06 -5.27 -8.57
C GLU A 127 -0.59 -6.69 -8.32
N VAL A 128 0.13 -7.49 -7.52
CA VAL A 128 -0.34 -8.82 -7.10
C VAL A 128 -1.64 -8.70 -6.30
N TYR A 129 -1.71 -7.78 -5.33
CA TYR A 129 -2.94 -7.51 -4.58
C TYR A 129 -4.09 -7.09 -5.49
N LEU A 130 -3.84 -6.18 -6.43
CA LEU A 130 -4.84 -5.75 -7.40
C LEU A 130 -5.34 -6.92 -8.24
N SER A 131 -4.41 -7.77 -8.72
CA SER A 131 -4.74 -8.95 -9.51
C SER A 131 -5.58 -9.95 -8.73
N LEU A 132 -5.22 -10.25 -7.48
CA LEU A 132 -6.00 -11.15 -6.60
C LEU A 132 -7.42 -10.63 -6.37
N ASN A 133 -7.58 -9.33 -6.11
CA ASN A 133 -8.90 -8.74 -5.96
C ASN A 133 -9.71 -8.84 -7.26
N LYS A 134 -9.11 -8.54 -8.41
CA LYS A 134 -9.78 -8.64 -9.71
C LYS A 134 -10.16 -10.09 -10.06
N LEU A 135 -9.31 -11.05 -9.81
CA LEU A 135 -9.63 -12.47 -9.98
C LEU A 135 -10.78 -12.92 -9.05
N SER A 136 -10.84 -12.39 -7.83
CA SER A 136 -11.93 -12.65 -6.90
C SER A 136 -13.24 -12.00 -7.32
N GLU A 137 -13.22 -10.73 -7.76
CA GLU A 137 -14.39 -10.03 -8.30
C GLU A 137 -15.01 -10.75 -9.51
N ASN A 138 -14.17 -11.44 -10.29
CA ASN A 138 -14.61 -12.25 -11.43
C ASN A 138 -14.91 -13.73 -11.09
N GLY A 139 -14.88 -14.08 -9.80
CA GLY A 139 -15.21 -15.42 -9.31
C GLY A 139 -14.19 -16.50 -9.71
N ILE A 140 -12.99 -16.12 -10.16
CA ILE A 140 -11.93 -17.08 -10.51
C ILE A 140 -11.30 -17.70 -9.28
N ILE A 141 -11.15 -16.90 -8.23
CA ILE A 141 -10.67 -17.33 -6.93
C ILE A 141 -11.56 -16.78 -5.82
N ASP A 142 -11.60 -17.49 -4.70
CA ASP A 142 -11.94 -16.91 -3.41
C ASP A 142 -10.66 -16.80 -2.60
N TRP A 143 -10.37 -15.65 -2.00
CA TRP A 143 -9.16 -15.48 -1.22
C TRP A 143 -9.38 -14.65 0.04
N ALA A 144 -8.62 -14.99 1.06
CA ALA A 144 -8.59 -14.28 2.33
C ALA A 144 -7.16 -13.80 2.61
N ASP A 145 -7.02 -12.48 2.76
CA ASP A 145 -5.78 -11.87 3.21
C ASP A 145 -5.66 -12.07 4.74
N LEU A 146 -5.01 -13.14 5.15
CA LEU A 146 -4.68 -13.39 6.54
C LEU A 146 -3.38 -12.69 6.97
N ASP A 147 -2.76 -11.91 6.09
CA ASP A 147 -1.58 -11.06 6.30
C ASP A 147 -1.82 -9.89 7.26
N SER A 148 -2.79 -10.04 8.13
CA SER A 148 -3.12 -9.02 9.13
C SER A 148 -2.21 -9.08 10.35
N GLN A 149 -1.44 -10.16 10.53
CA GLN A 149 -0.57 -10.31 11.71
C GLN A 149 0.89 -10.04 11.35
N ILE A 150 1.50 -9.12 12.05
CA ILE A 150 2.93 -8.82 11.97
C ILE A 150 3.53 -8.84 13.37
N VAL A 151 4.86 -9.02 13.45
CA VAL A 151 5.62 -8.90 14.69
C VAL A 151 6.45 -7.62 14.60
N LEU A 152 6.19 -6.70 15.51
CA LEU A 152 6.99 -5.49 15.72
C LEU A 152 7.86 -5.67 16.94
N GLU A 153 9.13 -5.31 16.84
CA GLU A 153 10.02 -5.17 17.98
C GLU A 153 10.23 -3.69 18.29
N TRP A 154 10.05 -3.31 19.53
CA TRP A 154 10.28 -1.97 20.04
C TRP A 154 11.78 -1.69 20.11
N LYS A 155 12.25 -0.74 19.32
CA LYS A 155 13.67 -0.40 19.28
C LYS A 155 14.10 0.41 20.51
N TYR A 156 13.20 1.24 21.02
CA TYR A 156 13.39 2.10 22.17
C TYR A 156 12.26 1.91 23.18
N PRO A 157 12.44 2.36 24.44
CA PRO A 157 11.37 2.41 25.42
C PRO A 157 10.18 3.25 24.90
N ARG A 158 8.97 2.90 25.33
CA ARG A 158 7.78 3.69 25.02
C ARG A 158 7.92 5.11 25.55
N GLU A 159 7.69 6.08 24.69
CA GLU A 159 7.68 7.49 25.03
C GLU A 159 6.40 7.93 25.73
N PRO A 160 6.44 9.00 26.56
CA PRO A 160 5.24 9.58 27.15
C PRO A 160 4.22 10.04 26.12
N GLU A 161 2.98 10.18 26.57
CA GLU A 161 1.91 10.73 25.74
C GLU A 161 2.28 12.14 25.24
N GLY A 162 2.03 12.40 23.97
CA GLY A 162 2.44 13.65 23.33
C GLY A 162 3.84 13.66 22.75
N HIS A 163 4.65 12.63 23.00
CA HIS A 163 6.01 12.49 22.47
C HIS A 163 6.10 11.35 21.45
N LEU A 164 6.85 11.59 20.42
CA LEU A 164 7.29 10.60 19.44
C LEU A 164 8.60 11.11 18.83
N SER A 165 9.70 10.39 19.03
CA SER A 165 11.05 10.74 18.54
C SER A 165 11.18 10.57 17.03
N VAL A 166 10.24 11.16 16.31
CA VAL A 166 10.24 11.27 14.86
C VAL A 166 10.26 12.75 14.50
N ASN A 167 11.13 13.14 13.57
CA ASN A 167 11.30 14.55 13.22
C ASN A 167 10.04 15.12 12.56
N ARG A 168 9.23 15.81 13.36
CA ARG A 168 7.97 16.41 12.94
C ARG A 168 8.14 17.36 11.75
N SER A 169 9.16 18.20 11.79
CA SER A 169 9.40 19.20 10.73
C SER A 169 9.65 18.53 9.37
N ILE A 170 10.39 17.42 9.33
CA ILE A 170 10.63 16.67 8.10
C ILE A 170 9.33 16.05 7.59
N ILE A 171 8.51 15.47 8.48
CA ILE A 171 7.22 14.89 8.10
C ILE A 171 6.28 15.95 7.54
N ASP A 172 6.20 17.10 8.20
CA ASP A 172 5.33 18.20 7.78
C ASP A 172 5.77 18.77 6.42
N LEU A 173 7.07 18.96 6.21
CA LEU A 173 7.64 19.38 4.91
C LEU A 173 7.32 18.39 3.80
N GLN A 174 7.50 17.09 4.04
CA GLN A 174 7.19 16.06 3.04
C GLN A 174 5.68 16.00 2.74
N THR A 175 4.84 16.17 3.75
CA THR A 175 3.38 16.19 3.58
C THR A 175 2.95 17.40 2.78
N GLN A 176 3.52 18.57 3.09
CA GLN A 176 3.26 19.81 2.35
C GLN A 176 3.73 19.71 0.90
N SER A 177 4.93 19.19 0.65
CA SER A 177 5.44 18.97 -0.71
C SER A 177 4.53 18.07 -1.54
N LYS A 178 4.03 16.96 -0.96
CA LYS A 178 3.08 16.10 -1.65
C LYS A 178 1.76 16.80 -1.96
N LYS A 179 1.27 17.62 -1.03
CA LYS A 179 0.04 18.42 -1.23
C LYS A 179 0.24 19.43 -2.36
N THR A 180 1.33 20.19 -2.33
CA THR A 180 1.64 21.18 -3.37
C THR A 180 1.72 20.53 -4.75
N LYS A 181 2.35 19.34 -4.86
CA LYS A 181 2.41 18.60 -6.14
C LYS A 181 1.03 18.13 -6.61
N ALA A 182 0.18 17.66 -5.69
CA ALA A 182 -1.19 17.25 -6.03
C ALA A 182 -2.03 18.45 -6.47
N ASP A 183 -1.93 19.57 -5.77
CA ASP A 183 -2.62 20.84 -6.11
C ASP A 183 -2.16 21.35 -7.48
N ALA A 184 -0.86 21.25 -7.79
CA ALA A 184 -0.33 21.63 -9.11
C ALA A 184 -0.92 20.78 -10.24
N ILE A 185 -1.07 19.47 -10.03
CA ILE A 185 -1.71 18.58 -11.01
C ILE A 185 -3.19 18.93 -11.19
N LEU A 186 -3.91 19.18 -10.09
CA LEU A 186 -5.32 19.58 -10.15
C LEU A 186 -5.48 20.92 -10.88
N ASN A 187 -4.61 21.88 -10.62
CA ASN A 187 -4.59 23.16 -11.32
C ASN A 187 -4.33 22.96 -12.82
N LEU A 188 -3.36 22.11 -13.18
CA LEU A 188 -3.10 21.79 -14.59
C LEU A 188 -4.31 21.18 -15.29
N ILE A 189 -5.01 20.24 -14.65
CA ILE A 189 -6.21 19.59 -15.22
C ILE A 189 -7.35 20.59 -15.43
N SER A 190 -7.50 21.56 -14.51
CA SER A 190 -8.56 22.58 -14.57
C SER A 190 -8.15 23.84 -15.33
N SER A 191 -6.89 23.93 -15.77
CA SER A 191 -6.39 25.09 -16.51
C SER A 191 -7.08 25.26 -17.85
N LYS A 192 -7.29 26.52 -18.23
CA LYS A 192 -7.72 26.94 -19.56
C LYS A 192 -6.60 27.50 -20.41
N ASN A 193 -5.41 27.66 -19.81
CA ASN A 193 -4.22 28.15 -20.47
C ASN A 193 -3.57 27.03 -21.31
N CYS A 194 -2.53 27.38 -22.05
CA CYS A 194 -1.71 26.37 -22.73
C CYS A 194 -1.10 25.40 -21.71
N LEU A 195 -1.45 24.12 -21.78
CA LEU A 195 -0.96 23.13 -20.83
C LEU A 195 0.57 22.97 -20.84
N PHE A 196 1.18 23.21 -22.00
CA PHE A 196 2.64 23.16 -22.14
C PHE A 196 3.32 24.30 -21.39
N GLU A 197 2.76 25.50 -21.45
CA GLU A 197 3.26 26.66 -20.70
C GLU A 197 3.08 26.50 -19.20
N ASP A 198 1.93 25.96 -18.76
CA ASP A 198 1.68 25.67 -17.35
C ASP A 198 2.70 24.64 -16.81
N ILE A 199 3.05 23.62 -17.61
CA ILE A 199 4.07 22.63 -17.26
C ILE A 199 5.45 23.28 -17.17
N LEU A 200 5.86 24.07 -18.15
CA LEU A 200 7.15 24.77 -18.13
C LEU A 200 7.26 25.69 -16.91
N SER A 201 6.22 26.48 -16.66
CA SER A 201 6.13 27.36 -15.50
C SER A 201 6.27 26.60 -14.17
N TYR A 202 5.67 25.41 -14.06
CA TYR A 202 5.81 24.57 -12.86
C TYR A 202 7.26 24.15 -12.62
N PHE A 203 8.05 23.93 -13.68
CA PHE A 203 9.47 23.60 -13.58
C PHE A 203 10.39 24.84 -13.53
N GLY A 204 9.82 26.05 -13.48
CA GLY A 204 10.58 27.30 -13.41
C GLY A 204 11.18 27.73 -14.75
N GLU A 205 10.69 27.17 -15.86
CA GLU A 205 11.06 27.55 -17.20
C GLU A 205 10.08 28.62 -17.75
N ASN A 206 10.60 29.61 -18.44
CA ASN A 206 9.76 30.60 -19.15
C ASN A 206 9.31 29.99 -20.48
N GLY A 207 8.01 29.74 -20.62
CA GLY A 207 7.43 29.43 -21.92
C GLY A 207 7.58 30.59 -22.90
N ASN A 208 7.72 30.30 -24.19
CA ASN A 208 7.55 31.32 -25.21
C ASN A 208 6.08 31.76 -25.22
N GLU A 209 5.83 33.07 -25.34
CA GLU A 209 4.49 33.70 -25.34
C GLU A 209 3.54 33.19 -26.44
N ASN A 210 3.97 32.23 -27.25
CA ASN A 210 3.19 31.62 -28.32
C ASN A 210 2.60 30.29 -27.86
N SER A 211 1.28 30.16 -27.98
CA SER A 211 0.57 28.91 -27.71
C SER A 211 1.24 27.72 -28.42
N CYS A 212 1.33 26.56 -27.76
CA CYS A 212 2.03 25.38 -28.30
C CYS A 212 1.35 24.78 -29.54
N LEU A 213 0.12 25.22 -29.89
CA LEU A 213 -0.73 24.76 -31.01
C LEU A 213 -0.99 23.23 -31.04
N LYS A 214 -0.61 22.51 -30.01
CA LYS A 214 -0.66 21.04 -29.92
C LYS A 214 -1.52 20.52 -28.77
N CYS A 215 -1.63 21.25 -27.66
CA CYS A 215 -2.41 20.83 -26.50
C CYS A 215 -3.92 21.05 -26.71
N SER A 216 -4.73 20.41 -25.89
CA SER A 216 -6.21 20.50 -25.98
C SER A 216 -6.76 21.91 -25.76
N ASN A 217 -6.01 22.77 -25.08
CA ASN A 217 -6.44 24.14 -24.73
C ASN A 217 -6.00 25.18 -25.77
N CYS A 218 -5.13 24.82 -26.72
CA CYS A 218 -4.71 25.71 -27.78
C CYS A 218 -5.57 25.53 -29.04
N PRO A 219 -5.83 26.63 -29.83
CA PRO A 219 -6.50 26.51 -31.10
C PRO A 219 -5.69 25.59 -32.02
N LYS A 220 -6.36 24.61 -32.62
CA LYS A 220 -5.74 23.77 -33.67
C LYS A 220 -5.62 24.63 -34.93
N SER A 221 -4.43 24.75 -35.45
CA SER A 221 -4.18 25.34 -36.77
C SER A 221 -4.82 24.54 -37.89
#